data_20024133bd90f2d46f9308daef0d8adc
#
_entry.id   20024133bd90f2d46f9308daef0d8adc
#
_cell.length_a   1.000
_cell.length_b   1.000
_cell.length_c   1.000
_cell.angle_alpha   90.00
_cell.angle_beta   90.00
_cell.angle_gamma   90.00
#
_symmetry.space_group_name_H-M   'P 1'
#
loop_
_entity.id
_entity.type
_entity.pdbx_description
1 polymer ?
#
loop_
_entity_poly.entity_id
_entity_poly.type
_entity_poly.pdbx_seq_one_letter_code
_entity_poly.pdbx_strand_id
1 'polypeptide(L)'
;FETFIYELYQSTNFAEIARITGFSNHKALNLETIRMMAISCFKTKNTTKCIELSEYFNEKSDIKDFFIFEILAECYFLQNDLVKSLENYEKALLLNPKLISARFKHMCLKYRLFNELDSTTFSKYEIESQQKKKISNLRIIAYIQLKEKKYFKAYNNLKLLIELNKSPFYPDYLSIIHAIENLEYSKQSQNTKKELTEYIKISKAIALKSEFVCNGSNNLFVTLSPATGFVLKKYNYPADKLCFIDNTNTYYTFAYELIAEHIISLVKKYKYENISIIGSSKGGTATIILLNLLQTALPNTTICAVSCSPQIQIFPFNKNLTIPSYQKFAEYFSYNSILESKCAQAQKLINFDILYRNKLTIFYGDKFKMDAQEVSTIRPINNTTIIPLNYSGHGSLIPLTIPENKSFDELKQKYSKLEIDTDFQALGGNNLSSIVDEIFEIYSNPDMRLHKFLC
;
A
#
# COMPACT_ATOMS: atom_id res chain seq x y z
N PHE A 1 3.34 21.78 -33.21
CA PHE A 1 3.27 21.14 -31.89
C PHE A 1 1.84 20.70 -31.54
N GLU A 2 0.84 21.58 -31.63
CA GLU A 2 -0.56 21.28 -31.31
C GLU A 2 -1.13 20.18 -32.22
N THR A 3 -0.86 20.21 -33.53
CA THR A 3 -1.24 19.16 -34.48
C THR A 3 -0.66 17.80 -34.06
N PHE A 4 0.61 17.78 -33.64
CA PHE A 4 1.29 16.58 -33.18
C PHE A 4 0.66 16.02 -31.89
N ILE A 5 0.30 16.87 -30.91
CA ILE A 5 -0.43 16.46 -29.71
C ILE A 5 -1.80 15.86 -30.09
N TYR A 6 -2.51 16.48 -31.03
CA TYR A 6 -3.78 15.98 -31.52
C TYR A 6 -3.65 14.56 -32.14
N GLU A 7 -2.64 14.34 -33.00
CA GLU A 7 -2.37 13.04 -33.62
C GLU A 7 -2.06 11.97 -32.57
N LEU A 8 -1.20 12.30 -31.59
CA LEU A 8 -0.89 11.40 -30.47
C LEU A 8 -2.15 11.08 -29.62
N TYR A 9 -3.01 12.07 -29.41
CA TYR A 9 -4.25 11.89 -28.68
C TYR A 9 -5.23 10.98 -29.43
N GLN A 10 -5.38 11.15 -30.73
CA GLN A 10 -6.21 10.29 -31.57
C GLN A 10 -5.68 8.84 -31.62
N SER A 11 -4.37 8.67 -31.60
CA SER A 11 -3.72 7.35 -31.51
C SER A 11 -3.67 6.77 -30.09
N THR A 12 -4.30 7.45 -29.10
CA THR A 12 -4.29 7.06 -27.68
C THR A 12 -2.91 6.95 -27.02
N ASN A 13 -1.89 7.61 -27.58
CA ASN A 13 -0.54 7.61 -27.04
C ASN A 13 -0.39 8.62 -25.89
N PHE A 14 -1.16 8.40 -24.82
CA PHE A 14 -1.21 9.29 -23.65
C PHE A 14 0.12 9.40 -22.91
N ALA A 15 0.94 8.33 -22.92
CA ALA A 15 2.22 8.32 -22.25
C ALA A 15 3.19 9.33 -22.88
N GLU A 16 3.26 9.36 -24.21
CA GLU A 16 4.12 10.32 -24.94
C GLU A 16 3.63 11.75 -24.77
N ILE A 17 2.31 11.99 -24.81
CA ILE A 17 1.75 13.32 -24.52
C ILE A 17 2.14 13.77 -23.11
N ALA A 18 2.00 12.93 -22.11
CA ALA A 18 2.34 13.26 -20.74
C ALA A 18 3.85 13.55 -20.57
N ARG A 19 4.71 12.80 -21.27
CA ARG A 19 6.16 13.04 -21.29
C ARG A 19 6.50 14.40 -21.86
N ILE A 20 5.93 14.75 -23.02
CA ILE A 20 6.17 16.03 -23.71
C ILE A 20 5.61 17.19 -22.88
N THR A 21 4.49 16.99 -22.20
CA THR A 21 3.85 17.98 -21.32
C THR A 21 4.79 18.48 -20.21
N GLY A 22 5.69 17.64 -19.72
CA GLY A 22 6.70 18.01 -18.72
C GLY A 22 7.67 19.10 -19.19
N PHE A 23 7.89 19.25 -20.49
CA PHE A 23 8.85 20.18 -21.09
C PHE A 23 8.20 21.38 -21.78
N SER A 24 6.87 21.43 -21.89
CA SER A 24 6.16 22.46 -22.65
C SER A 24 5.75 23.66 -21.79
N ASN A 25 5.83 24.85 -22.40
CA ASN A 25 5.19 26.04 -21.85
C ASN A 25 3.71 26.04 -22.25
N HIS A 26 2.85 25.43 -21.43
CA HIS A 26 1.42 25.28 -21.73
C HIS A 26 0.66 26.61 -21.87
N LYS A 27 1.18 27.72 -21.31
CA LYS A 27 0.54 29.04 -21.39
C LYS A 27 0.51 29.61 -22.81
N ALA A 28 1.31 29.09 -23.72
CA ALA A 28 1.38 29.49 -25.14
C ALA A 28 0.51 28.61 -26.06
N LEU A 29 -0.20 27.61 -25.50
CA LEU A 29 -0.99 26.64 -26.25
C LEU A 29 -2.48 26.98 -26.24
N ASN A 30 -3.20 26.53 -27.27
CA ASN A 30 -4.65 26.64 -27.28
C ASN A 30 -5.31 25.74 -26.20
N LEU A 31 -6.51 26.09 -25.79
CA LEU A 31 -7.21 25.44 -24.68
C LEU A 31 -7.54 23.97 -24.97
N GLU A 32 -7.82 23.59 -26.22
CA GLU A 32 -8.12 22.19 -26.56
C GLU A 32 -6.86 21.32 -26.41
N THR A 33 -5.69 21.83 -26.81
CA THR A 33 -4.40 21.13 -26.58
C THR A 33 -4.14 20.96 -25.08
N ILE A 34 -4.37 21.98 -24.27
CA ILE A 34 -4.22 21.91 -22.81
C ILE A 34 -5.17 20.87 -22.22
N ARG A 35 -6.41 20.82 -22.69
CA ARG A 35 -7.40 19.82 -22.31
C ARG A 35 -6.91 18.40 -22.62
N MET A 36 -6.42 18.13 -23.82
CA MET A 36 -5.87 16.83 -24.21
C MET A 36 -4.65 16.45 -23.36
N MET A 37 -3.78 17.38 -23.04
CA MET A 37 -2.62 17.18 -22.17
C MET A 37 -3.06 16.85 -20.73
N ALA A 38 -4.05 17.55 -20.17
CA ALA A 38 -4.60 17.27 -18.85
C ALA A 38 -5.19 15.85 -18.76
N ILE A 39 -5.99 15.45 -19.75
CA ILE A 39 -6.55 14.11 -19.85
C ILE A 39 -5.44 13.05 -19.95
N SER A 40 -4.41 13.31 -20.73
CA SER A 40 -3.28 12.39 -20.89
C SER A 40 -2.48 12.23 -19.59
N CYS A 41 -2.24 13.32 -18.86
CA CYS A 41 -1.62 13.29 -17.54
C CYS A 41 -2.50 12.49 -16.53
N PHE A 42 -3.81 12.63 -16.58
CA PHE A 42 -4.72 11.83 -15.77
C PHE A 42 -4.61 10.33 -16.11
N LYS A 43 -4.66 9.97 -17.40
CA LYS A 43 -4.54 8.58 -17.86
C LYS A 43 -3.21 7.92 -17.46
N THR A 44 -2.13 8.69 -17.41
CA THR A 44 -0.79 8.24 -17.00
C THR A 44 -0.51 8.42 -15.52
N LYS A 45 -1.52 8.84 -14.73
CA LYS A 45 -1.43 9.05 -13.27
C LYS A 45 -0.46 10.16 -12.83
N ASN A 46 -0.10 11.07 -13.73
CA ASN A 46 0.64 12.29 -13.38
C ASN A 46 -0.34 13.32 -12.77
N THR A 47 -0.74 13.09 -11.52
CA THR A 47 -1.79 13.88 -10.85
C THR A 47 -1.43 15.34 -10.67
N THR A 48 -0.18 15.65 -10.36
CA THR A 48 0.29 17.04 -10.15
C THR A 48 0.16 17.86 -11.41
N LYS A 49 0.66 17.34 -12.53
CA LYS A 49 0.59 18.06 -13.81
C LYS A 49 -0.83 18.12 -14.37
N CYS A 50 -1.61 17.07 -14.11
CA CYS A 50 -3.03 17.05 -14.44
C CYS A 50 -3.79 18.18 -13.74
N ILE A 51 -3.57 18.39 -12.43
CA ILE A 51 -4.18 19.49 -11.67
C ILE A 51 -3.79 20.84 -12.27
N GLU A 52 -2.50 21.10 -12.45
CA GLU A 52 -1.98 22.35 -13.00
C GLU A 52 -2.67 22.71 -14.32
N LEU A 53 -2.72 21.77 -15.28
CA LEU A 53 -3.30 22.00 -16.59
C LEU A 53 -4.83 22.15 -16.54
N SER A 54 -5.50 21.37 -15.71
CA SER A 54 -6.96 21.41 -15.57
C SER A 54 -7.42 22.69 -14.89
N GLU A 55 -6.69 23.17 -13.88
CA GLU A 55 -6.98 24.47 -13.24
C GLU A 55 -6.76 25.62 -14.22
N TYR A 56 -5.65 25.60 -14.98
CA TYR A 56 -5.38 26.60 -16.01
C TYR A 56 -6.46 26.59 -17.09
N PHE A 57 -6.88 25.40 -17.57
CA PHE A 57 -8.00 25.29 -18.52
C PHE A 57 -9.28 25.92 -17.96
N ASN A 58 -9.67 25.59 -16.73
CA ASN A 58 -10.87 26.12 -16.09
C ASN A 58 -10.81 27.64 -15.83
N GLU A 59 -9.60 28.18 -15.59
CA GLU A 59 -9.41 29.63 -15.45
C GLU A 59 -9.60 30.37 -16.75
N LYS A 60 -9.05 29.85 -17.84
CA LYS A 60 -8.99 30.54 -19.15
C LYS A 60 -10.16 30.23 -20.08
N SER A 61 -10.86 29.11 -19.86
CA SER A 61 -11.98 28.70 -20.70
C SER A 61 -13.32 29.34 -20.25
N ASP A 62 -14.02 29.96 -21.19
CA ASP A 62 -15.39 30.40 -20.96
C ASP A 62 -16.38 29.21 -20.91
N ILE A 63 -16.04 28.13 -21.62
CA ILE A 63 -16.82 26.89 -21.64
C ILE A 63 -16.32 25.97 -20.55
N LYS A 64 -17.18 25.69 -19.56
CA LYS A 64 -16.87 24.76 -18.48
C LYS A 64 -17.11 23.32 -18.93
N ASP A 65 -16.14 22.45 -18.68
CA ASP A 65 -16.16 21.03 -19.06
C ASP A 65 -16.34 20.16 -17.83
N PHE A 66 -17.46 19.42 -17.75
CA PHE A 66 -17.74 18.51 -16.63
C PHE A 66 -16.65 17.43 -16.48
N PHE A 67 -16.06 16.98 -17.58
CA PHE A 67 -15.03 15.94 -17.53
C PHE A 67 -13.72 16.46 -16.93
N ILE A 68 -13.35 17.70 -17.20
CA ILE A 68 -12.18 18.34 -16.56
C ILE A 68 -12.42 18.49 -15.05
N PHE A 69 -13.63 18.84 -14.61
CA PHE A 69 -13.96 18.86 -13.18
C PHE A 69 -13.94 17.46 -12.57
N GLU A 70 -14.43 16.41 -13.28
CA GLU A 70 -14.37 15.03 -12.79
C GLU A 70 -12.93 14.56 -12.60
N ILE A 71 -12.02 14.78 -13.56
CA ILE A 71 -10.61 14.40 -13.43
C ILE A 71 -9.87 15.21 -12.36
N LEU A 72 -10.19 16.49 -12.19
CA LEU A 72 -9.68 17.30 -11.08
C LEU A 72 -10.11 16.72 -9.73
N ALA A 73 -11.39 16.36 -9.59
CA ALA A 73 -11.90 15.74 -8.38
C ALA A 73 -11.14 14.44 -8.06
N GLU A 74 -10.91 13.58 -9.06
CA GLU A 74 -10.10 12.36 -8.91
C GLU A 74 -8.68 12.65 -8.50
N CYS A 75 -8.02 13.62 -9.13
CA CYS A 75 -6.64 13.99 -8.80
C CYS A 75 -6.53 14.54 -7.38
N TYR A 76 -7.43 15.41 -6.95
CA TYR A 76 -7.48 15.90 -5.59
C TYR A 76 -7.80 14.78 -4.58
N PHE A 77 -8.68 13.85 -4.95
CA PHE A 77 -8.93 12.65 -4.13
C PHE A 77 -7.64 11.84 -3.90
N LEU A 78 -6.88 11.59 -4.96
CA LEU A 78 -5.60 10.88 -4.89
C LEU A 78 -4.54 11.63 -4.07
N GLN A 79 -4.60 12.96 -4.03
CA GLN A 79 -3.76 13.80 -3.16
C GLN A 79 -4.32 13.94 -1.74
N ASN A 80 -5.46 13.29 -1.44
CA ASN A 80 -6.20 13.42 -0.18
C ASN A 80 -6.65 14.86 0.16
N ASP A 81 -6.77 15.74 -0.84
CA ASP A 81 -7.47 17.00 -0.69
C ASP A 81 -8.97 16.76 -0.93
N LEU A 82 -9.61 16.16 0.09
CA LEU A 82 -10.99 15.68 -0.04
C LEU A 82 -12.00 16.81 -0.20
N VAL A 83 -11.69 17.99 0.33
CA VAL A 83 -12.56 19.18 0.20
C VAL A 83 -12.58 19.65 -1.24
N LYS A 84 -11.40 19.88 -1.84
CA LYS A 84 -11.32 20.25 -3.25
C LYS A 84 -11.85 19.17 -4.18
N SER A 85 -11.65 17.90 -3.84
CA SER A 85 -12.24 16.78 -4.56
C SER A 85 -13.78 16.88 -4.57
N LEU A 86 -14.39 17.09 -3.40
CA LEU A 86 -15.84 17.23 -3.27
C LEU A 86 -16.37 18.40 -4.08
N GLU A 87 -15.76 19.60 -3.95
CA GLU A 87 -16.14 20.79 -4.71
C GLU A 87 -16.10 20.57 -6.23
N ASN A 88 -15.10 19.86 -6.73
CA ASN A 88 -14.98 19.60 -8.16
C ASN A 88 -15.99 18.54 -8.63
N TYR A 89 -16.33 17.53 -7.82
CA TYR A 89 -17.45 16.64 -8.13
C TYR A 89 -18.78 17.39 -8.16
N GLU A 90 -19.00 18.34 -7.25
CA GLU A 90 -20.21 19.17 -7.26
C GLU A 90 -20.30 19.99 -8.56
N LYS A 91 -19.22 20.63 -8.98
CA LYS A 91 -19.15 21.36 -10.26
C LYS A 91 -19.42 20.44 -11.46
N ALA A 92 -18.81 19.25 -11.48
CA ALA A 92 -19.04 18.26 -12.54
C ALA A 92 -20.53 17.83 -12.60
N LEU A 93 -21.14 17.58 -11.44
CA LEU A 93 -22.52 17.15 -11.33
C LEU A 93 -23.54 18.27 -11.65
N LEU A 94 -23.19 19.54 -11.38
CA LEU A 94 -24.00 20.69 -11.83
C LEU A 94 -24.06 20.78 -13.35
N LEU A 95 -22.94 20.49 -14.04
CA LEU A 95 -22.89 20.49 -15.50
C LEU A 95 -23.52 19.25 -16.13
N ASN A 96 -23.30 18.08 -15.50
CA ASN A 96 -23.87 16.83 -15.97
C ASN A 96 -24.41 15.97 -14.80
N PRO A 97 -25.69 16.15 -14.41
CA PRO A 97 -26.27 15.38 -13.31
C PRO A 97 -26.38 13.87 -13.55
N LYS A 98 -26.16 13.41 -14.79
CA LYS A 98 -26.25 11.98 -15.13
C LYS A 98 -24.94 11.18 -14.91
N LEU A 99 -23.87 11.82 -14.45
CA LEU A 99 -22.60 11.17 -14.14
C LEU A 99 -22.73 10.24 -12.91
N ILE A 100 -23.01 8.98 -13.15
CA ILE A 100 -23.27 7.99 -12.10
C ILE A 100 -22.02 7.78 -11.23
N SER A 101 -20.82 7.68 -11.84
CA SER A 101 -19.55 7.49 -11.12
C SER A 101 -19.25 8.67 -10.18
N ALA A 102 -19.34 9.88 -10.70
CA ALA A 102 -19.09 11.10 -9.93
C ALA A 102 -20.09 11.25 -8.77
N ARG A 103 -21.36 10.91 -8.99
CA ARG A 103 -22.40 10.98 -7.96
C ARG A 103 -22.13 9.98 -6.81
N PHE A 104 -21.72 8.75 -7.12
CA PHE A 104 -21.37 7.76 -6.10
C PHE A 104 -20.19 8.25 -5.26
N LYS A 105 -19.11 8.72 -5.91
CA LYS A 105 -17.93 9.24 -5.23
C LYS A 105 -18.22 10.50 -4.40
N HIS A 106 -19.01 11.40 -4.94
CA HIS A 106 -19.49 12.57 -4.20
C HIS A 106 -20.22 12.18 -2.91
N MET A 107 -21.15 11.22 -3.00
CA MET A 107 -21.86 10.69 -1.83
C MET A 107 -20.87 10.06 -0.80
N CYS A 108 -19.91 9.27 -1.26
CA CYS A 108 -18.90 8.66 -0.40
C CYS A 108 -18.03 9.74 0.29
N LEU A 109 -17.67 10.80 -0.42
CA LEU A 109 -16.91 11.92 0.15
C LEU A 109 -17.72 12.70 1.18
N LYS A 110 -18.99 13.00 0.92
CA LYS A 110 -19.88 13.62 1.92
C LYS A 110 -19.96 12.78 3.20
N TYR A 111 -20.12 11.48 3.05
CA TYR A 111 -20.10 10.58 4.20
C TYR A 111 -18.77 10.62 4.96
N ARG A 112 -17.65 10.61 4.23
CA ARG A 112 -16.31 10.63 4.84
C ARG A 112 -15.99 11.93 5.57
N LEU A 113 -16.40 13.07 5.01
CA LEU A 113 -16.09 14.40 5.55
C LEU A 113 -17.07 14.85 6.64
N PHE A 114 -18.36 14.56 6.46
CA PHE A 114 -19.41 15.14 7.28
C PHE A 114 -20.28 14.08 7.97
N ASN A 115 -20.05 12.80 7.72
CA ASN A 115 -20.91 11.69 8.13
C ASN A 115 -22.37 11.82 7.61
N GLU A 116 -22.53 12.49 6.47
CA GLU A 116 -23.82 12.71 5.83
C GLU A 116 -24.09 11.63 4.78
N LEU A 117 -25.13 10.84 4.97
CA LEU A 117 -25.53 9.79 4.05
C LEU A 117 -26.98 10.01 3.60
N ASP A 118 -27.18 10.36 2.34
CA ASP A 118 -28.50 10.31 1.73
C ASP A 118 -28.94 8.85 1.55
N SER A 119 -29.81 8.40 2.45
CA SER A 119 -30.26 7.01 2.51
C SER A 119 -30.97 6.55 1.23
N THR A 120 -31.68 7.47 0.54
CA THR A 120 -32.40 7.18 -0.70
C THR A 120 -31.41 6.93 -1.84
N THR A 121 -30.47 7.85 -2.04
CA THR A 121 -29.39 7.72 -3.02
C THR A 121 -28.53 6.51 -2.72
N PHE A 122 -28.17 6.28 -1.46
CA PHE A 122 -27.37 5.14 -1.03
C PHE A 122 -28.04 3.79 -1.39
N SER A 123 -29.33 3.63 -1.05
CA SER A 123 -30.10 2.41 -1.37
C SER A 123 -30.20 2.17 -2.87
N LYS A 124 -30.35 3.22 -3.67
CA LYS A 124 -30.33 3.12 -5.13
C LYS A 124 -29.01 2.60 -5.65
N TYR A 125 -27.88 3.10 -5.14
CA TYR A 125 -26.55 2.61 -5.53
C TYR A 125 -26.28 1.20 -5.05
N GLU A 126 -26.78 0.81 -3.88
CA GLU A 126 -26.70 -0.57 -3.39
C GLU A 126 -27.35 -1.51 -4.40
N ILE A 127 -28.60 -1.27 -4.78
CA ILE A 127 -29.34 -2.09 -5.75
C ILE A 127 -28.62 -2.12 -7.11
N GLU A 128 -28.21 -0.97 -7.63
CA GLU A 128 -27.50 -0.89 -8.91
C GLU A 128 -26.16 -1.67 -8.87
N SER A 129 -25.43 -1.56 -7.77
CA SER A 129 -24.13 -2.24 -7.61
C SER A 129 -24.29 -3.75 -7.50
N GLN A 130 -25.36 -4.23 -6.85
CA GLN A 130 -25.72 -5.64 -6.80
C GLN A 130 -26.10 -6.15 -8.19
N GLN A 131 -26.98 -5.47 -8.91
CA GLN A 131 -27.43 -5.84 -10.25
C GLN A 131 -26.29 -5.86 -11.27
N LYS A 132 -25.44 -4.83 -11.26
CA LYS A 132 -24.30 -4.69 -12.18
C LYS A 132 -23.04 -5.40 -11.71
N LYS A 133 -23.06 -6.07 -10.56
CA LYS A 133 -21.94 -6.79 -9.95
C LYS A 133 -20.68 -5.92 -9.82
N LYS A 134 -20.83 -4.66 -9.42
CA LYS A 134 -19.74 -3.69 -9.25
C LYS A 134 -19.00 -3.93 -7.93
N ILE A 135 -17.97 -4.79 -7.95
CA ILE A 135 -17.20 -5.24 -6.78
C ILE A 135 -16.69 -4.07 -5.91
N SER A 136 -16.09 -3.04 -6.52
CA SER A 136 -15.55 -1.89 -5.77
C SER A 136 -16.64 -1.12 -5.02
N ASN A 137 -17.78 -0.89 -5.67
CA ASN A 137 -18.88 -0.17 -5.05
C ASN A 137 -19.53 -1.01 -3.95
N LEU A 138 -19.74 -2.31 -4.18
CA LEU A 138 -20.29 -3.23 -3.17
C LEU A 138 -19.43 -3.26 -1.92
N ARG A 139 -18.10 -3.23 -2.08
CA ARG A 139 -17.16 -3.19 -0.94
C ARG A 139 -17.36 -1.92 -0.12
N ILE A 140 -17.35 -0.76 -0.74
CA ILE A 140 -17.53 0.53 -0.05
C ILE A 140 -18.91 0.58 0.64
N ILE A 141 -19.97 0.15 -0.05
CA ILE A 141 -21.33 0.09 0.49
C ILE A 141 -21.36 -0.80 1.75
N ALA A 142 -20.82 -2.01 1.66
CA ALA A 142 -20.80 -2.94 2.78
C ALA A 142 -19.99 -2.39 3.97
N TYR A 143 -18.87 -1.71 3.71
CA TYR A 143 -18.05 -1.09 4.75
C TYR A 143 -18.75 0.07 5.43
N ILE A 144 -19.45 0.94 4.67
CA ILE A 144 -20.29 1.99 5.25
C ILE A 144 -21.40 1.35 6.12
N GLN A 145 -22.03 0.29 5.64
CA GLN A 145 -23.08 -0.42 6.41
C GLN A 145 -22.54 -1.01 7.71
N LEU A 146 -21.29 -1.52 7.73
CA LEU A 146 -20.63 -1.97 8.97
C LEU A 146 -20.44 -0.80 9.94
N LYS A 147 -19.94 0.32 9.44
CA LYS A 147 -19.73 1.54 10.25
C LYS A 147 -21.04 2.08 10.81
N GLU A 148 -22.12 1.97 10.04
CA GLU A 148 -23.51 2.29 10.45
C GLU A 148 -24.18 1.19 11.30
N LYS A 149 -23.46 0.15 11.68
CA LYS A 149 -23.96 -1.02 12.46
C LYS A 149 -25.14 -1.74 11.78
N LYS A 150 -25.29 -1.62 10.45
CA LYS A 150 -26.31 -2.33 9.66
C LYS A 150 -25.82 -3.73 9.27
N TYR A 151 -25.48 -4.54 10.27
CA TYR A 151 -24.72 -5.79 10.13
C TYR A 151 -25.36 -6.79 9.15
N PHE A 152 -26.69 -6.94 9.15
CA PHE A 152 -27.35 -7.88 8.26
C PHE A 152 -27.23 -7.46 6.78
N LYS A 153 -27.37 -6.17 6.48
CA LYS A 153 -27.15 -5.65 5.10
C LYS A 153 -25.69 -5.79 4.69
N ALA A 154 -24.77 -5.44 5.58
CA ALA A 154 -23.34 -5.59 5.36
C ALA A 154 -22.96 -7.06 5.08
N TYR A 155 -23.47 -8.00 5.87
CA TYR A 155 -23.26 -9.42 5.65
C TYR A 155 -23.71 -9.88 4.26
N ASN A 156 -24.92 -9.51 3.82
CA ASN A 156 -25.43 -9.90 2.51
C ASN A 156 -24.57 -9.33 1.36
N ASN A 157 -24.17 -8.05 1.46
CA ASN A 157 -23.31 -7.42 0.45
C ASN A 157 -21.89 -7.99 0.45
N LEU A 158 -21.33 -8.32 1.60
CA LEU A 158 -20.01 -8.95 1.72
C LEU A 158 -20.01 -10.38 1.19
N LYS A 159 -21.08 -11.13 1.46
CA LYS A 159 -21.25 -12.48 0.92
C LYS A 159 -21.28 -12.45 -0.60
N LEU A 160 -22.13 -11.61 -1.19
CA LEU A 160 -22.16 -11.40 -2.64
C LEU A 160 -20.80 -10.95 -3.20
N LEU A 161 -20.13 -10.03 -2.50
CA LEU A 161 -18.80 -9.54 -2.89
C LEU A 161 -17.76 -10.66 -2.92
N ILE A 162 -17.72 -11.51 -1.90
CA ILE A 162 -16.80 -12.65 -1.80
C ILE A 162 -17.08 -13.68 -2.92
N GLU A 163 -18.36 -13.95 -3.20
CA GLU A 163 -18.78 -14.86 -4.28
C GLU A 163 -18.37 -14.34 -5.67
N LEU A 164 -18.44 -13.02 -5.88
CA LEU A 164 -18.07 -12.38 -7.14
C LEU A 164 -16.56 -12.21 -7.33
N ASN A 165 -15.81 -12.09 -6.22
CA ASN A 165 -14.39 -11.78 -6.27
C ASN A 165 -13.55 -13.04 -6.43
N LYS A 166 -12.97 -13.23 -7.62
CA LYS A 166 -12.10 -14.38 -7.92
C LYS A 166 -10.80 -14.39 -7.11
N SER A 167 -10.35 -13.22 -6.64
CA SER A 167 -9.13 -13.08 -5.85
C SER A 167 -9.51 -12.73 -4.41
N PRO A 168 -9.30 -13.62 -3.44
CA PRO A 168 -9.61 -13.36 -2.06
C PRO A 168 -8.96 -12.06 -1.56
N PHE A 169 -9.75 -11.20 -0.92
CA PHE A 169 -9.25 -9.99 -0.30
C PHE A 169 -9.50 -10.05 1.21
N TYR A 170 -8.44 -10.20 1.98
CA TYR A 170 -8.49 -10.47 3.41
C TYR A 170 -9.42 -9.51 4.20
N PRO A 171 -9.40 -8.19 3.97
CA PRO A 171 -10.31 -7.28 4.67
C PRO A 171 -11.80 -7.59 4.48
N ASP A 172 -12.21 -8.15 3.34
CA ASP A 172 -13.60 -8.54 3.12
C ASP A 172 -14.00 -9.71 4.03
N TYR A 173 -13.08 -10.66 4.24
CA TYR A 173 -13.29 -11.80 5.15
C TYR A 173 -13.35 -11.36 6.61
N LEU A 174 -12.49 -10.45 7.05
CA LEU A 174 -12.59 -9.89 8.40
C LEU A 174 -13.90 -9.13 8.59
N SER A 175 -14.32 -8.41 7.57
CA SER A 175 -15.54 -7.61 7.59
C SER A 175 -16.79 -8.48 7.68
N ILE A 176 -16.83 -9.60 6.95
CA ILE A 176 -17.98 -10.53 7.02
C ILE A 176 -18.00 -11.30 8.34
N ILE A 177 -16.84 -11.70 8.87
CA ILE A 177 -16.72 -12.31 10.20
C ILE A 177 -17.32 -11.37 11.25
N HIS A 178 -16.87 -10.11 11.26
CA HIS A 178 -17.39 -9.10 12.18
C HIS A 178 -18.89 -8.84 12.00
N ALA A 179 -19.39 -8.81 10.76
CA ALA A 179 -20.82 -8.67 10.51
C ALA A 179 -21.60 -9.83 11.13
N ILE A 180 -21.14 -11.07 10.95
CA ILE A 180 -21.81 -12.27 11.50
C ILE A 180 -21.77 -12.27 13.02
N GLU A 181 -20.64 -11.95 13.66
CA GLU A 181 -20.49 -11.90 15.11
C GLU A 181 -21.42 -10.87 15.77
N ASN A 182 -21.78 -9.82 15.04
CA ASN A 182 -22.66 -8.76 15.52
C ASN A 182 -24.12 -8.85 15.00
N LEU A 183 -24.48 -9.94 14.30
CA LEU A 183 -25.88 -10.16 13.93
C LEU A 183 -26.75 -10.37 15.19
N GLU A 184 -27.94 -9.82 15.17
CA GLU A 184 -28.96 -10.12 16.17
C GLU A 184 -29.20 -11.62 16.26
N TYR A 185 -29.40 -12.14 17.47
CA TYR A 185 -29.57 -13.57 17.70
C TYR A 185 -30.66 -14.20 16.81
N SER A 186 -31.76 -13.48 16.57
CA SER A 186 -32.86 -13.89 15.70
C SER A 186 -32.44 -14.09 14.22
N LYS A 187 -31.30 -13.50 13.79
CA LYS A 187 -30.76 -13.58 12.42
C LYS A 187 -29.60 -14.57 12.31
N GLN A 188 -29.19 -15.18 13.43
CA GLN A 188 -28.14 -16.19 13.47
C GLN A 188 -28.74 -17.59 13.25
N SER A 189 -28.54 -18.17 12.08
CA SER A 189 -28.91 -19.55 11.78
C SER A 189 -27.75 -20.52 11.99
N GLN A 190 -28.03 -21.83 11.99
CA GLN A 190 -26.95 -22.86 11.97
C GLN A 190 -26.03 -22.67 10.75
N ASN A 191 -26.60 -22.30 9.60
CA ASN A 191 -25.81 -22.00 8.39
C ASN A 191 -24.86 -20.82 8.59
N THR A 192 -25.32 -19.74 9.23
CA THR A 192 -24.47 -18.57 9.53
C THR A 192 -23.29 -18.94 10.43
N LYS A 193 -23.50 -19.82 11.42
CA LYS A 193 -22.41 -20.30 12.30
C LYS A 193 -21.41 -21.17 11.56
N LYS A 194 -21.88 -22.01 10.63
CA LYS A 194 -21.01 -22.81 9.75
C LYS A 194 -20.19 -21.92 8.82
N GLU A 195 -20.83 -20.93 8.20
CA GLU A 195 -20.16 -19.94 7.36
C GLU A 195 -19.12 -19.14 8.14
N LEU A 196 -19.40 -18.73 9.38
CA LEU A 196 -18.44 -18.05 10.25
C LEU A 196 -17.16 -18.88 10.42
N THR A 197 -17.30 -20.16 10.74
CA THR A 197 -16.18 -21.08 10.91
C THR A 197 -15.36 -21.21 9.62
N GLU A 198 -16.05 -21.28 8.47
CA GLU A 198 -15.40 -21.36 7.16
C GLU A 198 -14.66 -20.06 6.82
N TYR A 199 -15.29 -18.89 7.01
CA TYR A 199 -14.63 -17.60 6.77
C TYR A 199 -13.42 -17.38 7.69
N ILE A 200 -13.47 -17.79 8.95
CA ILE A 200 -12.31 -17.75 9.85
C ILE A 200 -11.17 -18.64 9.30
N LYS A 201 -11.48 -19.85 8.86
CA LYS A 201 -10.49 -20.77 8.29
C LYS A 201 -9.85 -20.18 7.02
N ILE A 202 -10.66 -19.68 6.10
CA ILE A 202 -10.20 -19.08 4.85
C ILE A 202 -9.38 -17.82 5.15
N SER A 203 -9.84 -16.93 6.04
CA SER A 203 -9.13 -15.71 6.38
C SER A 203 -7.72 -15.98 6.90
N LYS A 204 -7.55 -16.98 7.77
CA LYS A 204 -6.24 -17.41 8.25
C LYS A 204 -5.34 -17.93 7.12
N ALA A 205 -5.92 -18.70 6.19
CA ALA A 205 -5.16 -19.27 5.06
C ALA A 205 -4.69 -18.21 4.05
N ILE A 206 -5.46 -17.14 3.86
CA ILE A 206 -5.13 -16.07 2.88
C ILE A 206 -4.34 -14.91 3.49
N ALA A 207 -4.34 -14.75 4.83
CA ALA A 207 -3.72 -13.60 5.48
C ALA A 207 -2.22 -13.53 5.23
N LEU A 208 -1.56 -14.66 5.26
CA LEU A 208 -0.12 -14.73 5.29
C LEU A 208 0.38 -15.93 4.47
N LYS A 209 1.36 -15.68 3.61
CA LYS A 209 2.14 -16.74 3.00
C LYS A 209 3.50 -16.80 3.68
N SER A 210 3.89 -17.98 4.16
CA SER A 210 5.20 -18.18 4.79
C SER A 210 5.89 -19.41 4.26
N GLU A 211 7.22 -19.41 4.35
CA GLU A 211 8.06 -20.55 4.07
C GLU A 211 9.13 -20.64 5.16
N PHE A 212 9.29 -21.81 5.74
CA PHE A 212 10.29 -22.08 6.78
C PHE A 212 11.28 -23.13 6.28
N VAL A 213 12.57 -22.82 6.42
CA VAL A 213 13.68 -23.73 6.11
C VAL A 213 14.51 -23.91 7.37
N CYS A 214 14.55 -25.14 7.88
CA CYS A 214 15.31 -25.50 9.07
C CYS A 214 16.69 -26.06 8.65
N ASN A 215 17.76 -25.40 9.09
CA ASN A 215 19.14 -25.80 8.86
C ASN A 215 19.82 -26.30 10.16
N GLY A 216 19.08 -26.36 11.26
CA GLY A 216 19.58 -26.77 12.57
C GLY A 216 20.41 -25.70 13.29
N SER A 217 20.13 -24.44 13.03
CA SER A 217 20.83 -23.30 13.62
C SER A 217 20.19 -22.85 14.94
N ASN A 218 20.99 -22.24 15.83
CA ASN A 218 20.50 -21.53 17.02
C ASN A 218 20.00 -20.10 16.67
N ASN A 219 20.10 -19.68 15.42
CA ASN A 219 19.69 -18.38 14.94
C ASN A 219 18.51 -18.48 13.96
N LEU A 220 17.59 -17.54 14.02
CA LEU A 220 16.47 -17.44 13.12
C LEU A 220 16.60 -16.18 12.26
N PHE A 221 16.55 -16.34 10.95
CA PHE A 221 16.52 -15.25 9.97
C PHE A 221 15.11 -15.07 9.41
N VAL A 222 14.48 -13.94 9.69
CA VAL A 222 13.11 -13.62 9.29
C VAL A 222 13.13 -12.56 8.19
N THR A 223 12.45 -12.81 7.08
CA THR A 223 12.32 -11.84 5.98
C THR A 223 10.87 -11.43 5.73
N LEU A 224 10.64 -10.14 5.52
CA LEU A 224 9.32 -9.53 5.29
C LEU A 224 9.29 -8.86 3.92
N SER A 225 8.59 -9.46 2.99
CA SER A 225 8.61 -9.04 1.58
C SER A 225 7.69 -7.84 1.32
N PRO A 226 8.13 -6.87 0.50
CA PRO A 226 7.29 -5.73 0.11
C PRO A 226 6.24 -6.09 -0.95
N ALA A 227 6.37 -7.25 -1.59
CA ALA A 227 5.60 -7.64 -2.76
C ALA A 227 5.24 -9.15 -2.73
N THR A 228 4.87 -9.70 -3.88
CA THR A 228 4.37 -11.08 -4.03
C THR A 228 5.44 -12.17 -4.02
N GLY A 229 6.73 -11.81 -4.15
CA GLY A 229 7.87 -12.75 -4.08
C GLY A 229 8.53 -12.71 -2.71
N PHE A 230 9.09 -13.85 -2.25
CA PHE A 230 9.93 -13.89 -1.04
C PHE A 230 11.25 -13.18 -1.30
N VAL A 231 11.53 -12.13 -0.53
CA VAL A 231 12.80 -11.42 -0.58
C VAL A 231 13.88 -12.17 0.20
N LEU A 232 15.13 -12.16 -0.28
CA LEU A 232 16.29 -12.83 0.34
C LEU A 232 16.11 -14.35 0.52
N LYS A 233 15.20 -14.99 -0.21
CA LYS A 233 15.00 -16.44 -0.12
C LYS A 233 16.27 -17.21 -0.49
N LYS A 234 17.00 -16.78 -1.53
CA LYS A 234 18.24 -17.40 -2.01
C LYS A 234 19.49 -17.01 -1.20
N TYR A 235 19.36 -16.02 -0.31
CA TYR A 235 20.49 -15.58 0.50
C TYR A 235 20.97 -16.67 1.46
N ASN A 236 22.25 -17.05 1.37
CA ASN A 236 22.85 -18.07 2.23
C ASN A 236 23.34 -17.42 3.53
N TYR A 237 22.45 -17.31 4.51
CA TYR A 237 22.76 -16.86 5.85
C TYR A 237 22.76 -18.05 6.81
N PRO A 238 23.74 -18.16 7.74
CA PRO A 238 23.90 -19.31 8.62
C PRO A 238 22.85 -19.34 9.74
N ALA A 239 21.60 -19.43 9.37
CA ALA A 239 20.44 -19.45 10.27
C ALA A 239 19.32 -20.32 9.70
N ASP A 240 18.39 -20.72 10.54
CA ASP A 240 17.08 -21.18 10.08
C ASP A 240 16.34 -20.00 9.45
N LYS A 241 15.60 -20.24 8.39
CA LYS A 241 15.01 -19.17 7.59
C LYS A 241 13.50 -19.18 7.63
N LEU A 242 12.88 -18.03 7.90
CA LEU A 242 11.43 -17.85 7.88
C LEU A 242 11.08 -16.64 7.01
N CYS A 243 10.50 -16.89 5.84
CA CYS A 243 10.15 -15.86 4.89
C CYS A 243 8.63 -15.61 4.91
N PHE A 244 8.21 -14.35 4.86
CA PHE A 244 6.81 -13.94 4.85
C PHE A 244 6.46 -13.03 3.67
N ILE A 245 5.22 -13.18 3.18
CA ILE A 245 4.58 -12.28 2.23
C ILE A 245 3.24 -11.84 2.82
N ASP A 246 3.00 -10.52 2.86
CA ASP A 246 1.67 -9.98 3.18
C ASP A 246 0.73 -10.11 1.98
N ASN A 247 -0.09 -11.14 1.99
CA ASN A 247 -1.13 -11.35 0.98
C ASN A 247 -2.33 -10.40 1.16
N THR A 248 -2.40 -9.71 2.30
CA THR A 248 -3.55 -8.85 2.62
C THR A 248 -3.48 -7.49 1.93
N ASN A 249 -2.31 -7.10 1.44
CA ASN A 249 -2.04 -5.75 0.93
C ASN A 249 -2.36 -4.62 1.92
N THR A 250 -2.20 -4.90 3.22
CA THR A 250 -2.56 -3.99 4.31
C THR A 250 -1.35 -3.52 5.13
N TYR A 251 -0.17 -3.50 4.54
CA TYR A 251 1.07 -3.09 5.23
C TYR A 251 1.37 -3.94 6.46
N TYR A 252 1.04 -5.24 6.38
CA TYR A 252 1.12 -6.19 7.50
C TYR A 252 0.26 -5.85 8.71
N THR A 253 -0.56 -4.79 8.66
CA THR A 253 -1.39 -4.33 9.80
C THR A 253 -2.41 -5.37 10.29
N PHE A 254 -2.72 -6.38 9.48
CA PHE A 254 -3.57 -7.51 9.87
C PHE A 254 -2.81 -8.80 10.09
N ALA A 255 -1.54 -8.86 9.68
CA ALA A 255 -0.74 -10.07 9.72
C ALA A 255 0.29 -10.07 10.86
N TYR A 256 0.65 -8.92 11.43
CA TYR A 256 1.74 -8.82 12.39
C TYR A 256 1.55 -9.68 13.64
N GLU A 257 0.32 -9.80 14.14
CA GLU A 257 0.00 -10.65 15.30
C GLU A 257 0.26 -12.13 14.97
N LEU A 258 -0.24 -12.60 13.81
CA LEU A 258 -0.02 -13.98 13.33
C LEU A 258 1.46 -14.29 13.10
N ILE A 259 2.20 -13.32 12.56
CA ILE A 259 3.65 -13.45 12.35
C ILE A 259 4.37 -13.56 13.69
N ALA A 260 4.05 -12.67 14.63
CA ALA A 260 4.65 -12.70 15.96
C ALA A 260 4.37 -14.03 16.69
N GLU A 261 3.12 -14.52 16.66
CA GLU A 261 2.74 -15.83 17.22
C GLU A 261 3.54 -16.96 16.58
N HIS A 262 3.70 -16.95 15.25
CA HIS A 262 4.48 -17.97 14.54
C HIS A 262 5.96 -17.93 14.96
N ILE A 263 6.58 -16.75 14.98
CA ILE A 263 7.96 -16.58 15.43
C ILE A 263 8.14 -17.07 16.87
N ILE A 264 7.26 -16.63 17.80
CA ILE A 264 7.30 -17.04 19.20
C ILE A 264 7.18 -18.57 19.34
N SER A 265 6.29 -19.19 18.56
CA SER A 265 6.15 -20.65 18.54
C SER A 265 7.41 -21.36 18.10
N LEU A 266 8.08 -20.86 17.04
CA LEU A 266 9.35 -21.42 16.57
C LEU A 266 10.48 -21.21 17.58
N VAL A 267 10.58 -20.03 18.19
CA VAL A 267 11.57 -19.73 19.23
C VAL A 267 11.43 -20.70 20.41
N LYS A 268 10.20 -20.93 20.88
CA LYS A 268 9.94 -21.91 21.95
C LYS A 268 10.29 -23.33 21.56
N LYS A 269 10.03 -23.72 20.30
CA LYS A 269 10.26 -25.07 19.80
C LYS A 269 11.74 -25.35 19.58
N TYR A 270 12.45 -24.43 18.94
CA TYR A 270 13.85 -24.62 18.51
C TYR A 270 14.85 -23.91 19.43
N LYS A 271 14.39 -23.12 20.41
CA LYS A 271 15.20 -22.39 21.40
C LYS A 271 16.20 -21.42 20.78
N TYR A 272 15.75 -20.68 19.75
CA TYR A 272 16.60 -19.66 19.12
C TYR A 272 17.07 -18.61 20.12
N GLU A 273 18.38 -18.34 20.09
CA GLU A 273 19.03 -17.33 20.93
C GLU A 273 18.99 -15.95 20.26
N ASN A 274 19.13 -15.92 18.94
CA ASN A 274 19.16 -14.71 18.14
C ASN A 274 18.12 -14.75 17.02
N ILE A 275 17.52 -13.59 16.74
CA ILE A 275 16.62 -13.37 15.63
C ILE A 275 17.11 -12.18 14.81
N SER A 276 17.37 -12.39 13.54
CA SER A 276 17.59 -11.30 12.58
C SER A 276 16.32 -11.10 11.77
N ILE A 277 15.73 -9.89 11.80
CA ILE A 277 14.52 -9.56 11.06
C ILE A 277 14.87 -8.51 10.01
N ILE A 278 14.49 -8.74 8.76
CA ILE A 278 14.66 -7.76 7.69
C ILE A 278 13.41 -7.60 6.85
N GLY A 279 13.11 -6.36 6.49
CA GLY A 279 12.03 -6.03 5.57
C GLY A 279 12.30 -4.76 4.77
N SER A 280 11.61 -4.62 3.64
CA SER A 280 11.70 -3.45 2.77
C SER A 280 10.31 -2.88 2.52
N SER A 281 10.21 -1.54 2.43
CA SER A 281 8.95 -0.82 2.21
C SER A 281 7.93 -1.21 3.29
N LYS A 282 6.73 -1.68 2.93
CA LYS A 282 5.75 -2.20 3.89
C LYS A 282 6.30 -3.32 4.79
N GLY A 283 7.23 -4.14 4.29
CA GLY A 283 7.97 -5.11 5.09
C GLY A 283 8.93 -4.43 6.08
N GLY A 284 9.50 -3.29 5.72
CA GLY A 284 10.31 -2.45 6.61
C GLY A 284 9.48 -1.91 7.79
N THR A 285 8.27 -1.43 7.51
CA THR A 285 7.30 -1.02 8.54
C THR A 285 6.97 -2.17 9.48
N ALA A 286 6.67 -3.35 8.90
CA ALA A 286 6.38 -4.56 9.68
C ALA A 286 7.56 -5.02 10.55
N THR A 287 8.80 -4.81 10.09
CA THR A 287 10.02 -5.10 10.86
C THR A 287 10.03 -4.32 12.18
N ILE A 288 9.69 -3.03 12.15
CA ILE A 288 9.61 -2.19 13.35
C ILE A 288 8.49 -2.66 14.28
N ILE A 289 7.30 -2.94 13.73
CA ILE A 289 6.16 -3.44 14.49
C ILE A 289 6.51 -4.77 15.19
N LEU A 290 7.10 -5.71 14.46
CA LEU A 290 7.46 -7.01 14.99
C LEU A 290 8.57 -6.92 16.04
N LEU A 291 9.59 -6.10 15.84
CA LEU A 291 10.62 -5.87 16.84
C LEU A 291 9.99 -5.42 18.17
N ASN A 292 9.07 -4.46 18.14
CA ASN A 292 8.41 -3.94 19.34
C ASN A 292 7.54 -4.98 20.04
N LEU A 293 6.88 -5.87 19.31
CA LEU A 293 6.12 -6.97 19.90
C LEU A 293 7.03 -8.05 20.48
N LEU A 294 8.03 -8.49 19.71
CA LEU A 294 8.87 -9.61 20.05
C LEU A 294 9.85 -9.29 21.18
N GLN A 295 10.35 -8.05 21.28
CA GLN A 295 11.26 -7.66 22.36
C GLN A 295 10.61 -7.78 23.75
N THR A 296 9.29 -7.63 23.84
CA THR A 296 8.52 -7.81 25.07
C THR A 296 8.17 -9.29 25.30
N ALA A 297 7.79 -10.00 24.23
CA ALA A 297 7.35 -11.39 24.30
C ALA A 297 8.50 -12.40 24.47
N LEU A 298 9.72 -12.04 24.06
CA LEU A 298 10.91 -12.88 24.06
C LEU A 298 12.08 -12.23 24.84
N PRO A 299 11.96 -12.11 26.17
CA PRO A 299 12.90 -11.34 27.00
C PRO A 299 14.33 -11.90 27.01
N ASN A 300 14.55 -13.14 26.63
CA ASN A 300 15.86 -13.80 26.63
C ASN A 300 16.47 -13.95 25.24
N THR A 301 15.81 -13.45 24.19
CA THR A 301 16.27 -13.56 22.80
C THR A 301 16.80 -12.20 22.34
N THR A 302 17.97 -12.19 21.69
CA THR A 302 18.52 -10.99 21.05
C THR A 302 17.88 -10.79 19.68
N ILE A 303 17.43 -9.58 19.37
CA ILE A 303 16.79 -9.27 18.09
C ILE A 303 17.54 -8.14 17.38
N CYS A 304 18.04 -8.43 16.18
CA CYS A 304 18.60 -7.44 15.27
C CYS A 304 17.61 -7.20 14.11
N ALA A 305 17.08 -6.00 14.02
CA ALA A 305 16.09 -5.65 13.02
C ALA A 305 16.67 -4.66 11.99
N VAL A 306 16.49 -4.96 10.71
CA VAL A 306 16.91 -4.12 9.58
C VAL A 306 15.67 -3.71 8.79
N SER A 307 15.37 -2.44 8.81
CA SER A 307 14.22 -1.84 8.15
C SER A 307 14.66 -0.98 6.97
N CYS A 308 14.31 -1.36 5.76
CA CYS A 308 14.68 -0.67 4.54
C CYS A 308 13.49 0.13 3.99
N SER A 309 13.66 1.44 3.83
CA SER A 309 12.64 2.37 3.31
C SER A 309 11.25 2.18 3.97
N PRO A 310 11.15 2.18 5.32
CA PRO A 310 9.87 1.96 5.98
C PRO A 310 8.92 3.15 5.78
N GLN A 311 7.61 2.86 5.80
CA GLN A 311 6.58 3.86 5.99
C GLN A 311 6.34 4.01 7.50
N ILE A 312 6.63 5.18 8.04
CA ILE A 312 6.61 5.44 9.49
C ILE A 312 5.20 5.82 9.97
N GLN A 313 4.49 6.59 9.17
CA GLN A 313 3.12 6.95 9.48
C GLN A 313 2.18 6.23 8.52
N ILE A 314 1.56 5.14 8.99
CA ILE A 314 0.54 4.39 8.24
C ILE A 314 -0.88 4.78 8.66
N PHE A 315 -1.05 5.39 9.84
CA PHE A 315 -2.32 5.90 10.36
C PHE A 315 -2.08 7.09 11.32
N PRO A 316 -2.92 8.15 11.32
CA PRO A 316 -3.97 8.43 10.34
C PRO A 316 -3.40 8.60 8.93
N PHE A 317 -4.28 8.89 7.94
CA PHE A 317 -3.85 9.00 6.55
C PHE A 317 -2.59 9.88 6.39
N ASN A 318 -1.57 9.33 5.72
CA ASN A 318 -0.33 10.02 5.44
C ASN A 318 -0.29 10.53 3.99
N LYS A 319 -0.49 11.83 3.81
CA LYS A 319 -0.48 12.48 2.48
C LYS A 319 0.88 12.47 1.78
N ASN A 320 1.97 12.22 2.52
CA ASN A 320 3.31 12.11 1.94
C ASN A 320 3.50 10.79 1.19
N LEU A 321 2.70 9.76 1.53
CA LEU A 321 2.77 8.47 0.88
C LEU A 321 1.94 8.45 -0.41
N THR A 322 2.57 8.81 -1.52
CA THR A 322 1.94 8.81 -2.85
C THR A 322 1.92 7.42 -3.51
N ILE A 323 2.23 6.36 -2.75
CA ILE A 323 2.24 4.97 -3.21
C ILE A 323 0.81 4.51 -3.52
N PRO A 324 0.49 4.06 -4.74
CA PRO A 324 -0.87 3.70 -5.11
C PRO A 324 -1.51 2.61 -4.23
N SER A 325 -0.72 1.63 -3.77
CA SER A 325 -1.21 0.59 -2.86
C SER A 325 -1.60 1.14 -1.49
N TYR A 326 -0.83 2.13 -0.97
CA TYR A 326 -1.16 2.80 0.29
C TYR A 326 -2.42 3.66 0.14
N GLN A 327 -2.52 4.43 -0.93
CA GLN A 327 -3.70 5.29 -1.18
C GLN A 327 -4.98 4.45 -1.25
N LYS A 328 -4.94 3.34 -1.96
CA LYS A 328 -6.07 2.41 -2.03
C LYS A 328 -6.40 1.77 -0.67
N PHE A 329 -5.39 1.40 0.09
CA PHE A 329 -5.55 0.88 1.45
C PHE A 329 -6.18 1.94 2.37
N ALA A 330 -5.67 3.17 2.31
CA ALA A 330 -6.16 4.29 3.10
C ALA A 330 -7.61 4.70 2.74
N GLU A 331 -8.01 4.57 1.49
CA GLU A 331 -9.41 4.74 1.09
C GLU A 331 -10.30 3.74 1.84
N TYR A 332 -9.91 2.47 1.91
CA TYR A 332 -10.73 1.44 2.56
C TYR A 332 -10.84 1.60 4.07
N PHE A 333 -9.75 1.93 4.78
CA PHE A 333 -9.86 2.10 6.23
C PHE A 333 -10.75 3.30 6.62
N SER A 334 -10.93 4.27 5.74
CA SER A 334 -11.85 5.40 5.99
C SER A 334 -13.31 5.00 6.08
N TYR A 335 -13.70 3.92 5.43
CA TYR A 335 -15.06 3.40 5.43
C TYR A 335 -15.26 2.19 6.34
N ASN A 336 -14.18 1.57 6.83
CA ASN A 336 -14.21 0.32 7.57
C ASN A 336 -13.61 0.49 8.95
N SER A 337 -14.44 0.48 10.00
CA SER A 337 -14.02 0.69 11.39
C SER A 337 -13.06 -0.39 11.90
N ILE A 338 -13.10 -1.61 11.35
CA ILE A 338 -12.20 -2.70 11.72
C ILE A 338 -10.80 -2.41 11.15
N LEU A 339 -10.74 -2.03 9.88
CA LEU A 339 -9.49 -1.61 9.24
C LEU A 339 -8.89 -0.41 9.96
N GLU A 340 -9.72 0.59 10.25
CA GLU A 340 -9.33 1.80 10.99
C GLU A 340 -8.73 1.45 12.35
N SER A 341 -9.40 0.61 13.13
CA SER A 341 -8.93 0.17 14.46
C SER A 341 -7.62 -0.61 14.38
N LYS A 342 -7.48 -1.54 13.43
CA LYS A 342 -6.25 -2.33 13.25
C LYS A 342 -5.08 -1.47 12.80
N CYS A 343 -5.31 -0.50 11.90
CA CYS A 343 -4.28 0.45 11.49
C CYS A 343 -3.81 1.32 12.65
N ALA A 344 -4.75 1.82 13.47
CA ALA A 344 -4.44 2.60 14.65
C ALA A 344 -3.64 1.80 15.69
N GLN A 345 -3.96 0.52 15.88
CA GLN A 345 -3.20 -0.39 16.75
C GLN A 345 -1.79 -0.62 16.22
N ALA A 346 -1.65 -0.93 14.92
CA ALA A 346 -0.35 -1.12 14.29
C ALA A 346 0.52 0.14 14.36
N GLN A 347 -0.08 1.33 14.17
CA GLN A 347 0.65 2.61 14.28
C GLN A 347 1.26 2.82 15.65
N LYS A 348 0.57 2.43 16.73
CA LYS A 348 1.11 2.54 18.10
C LYS A 348 2.34 1.67 18.34
N LEU A 349 2.52 0.61 17.54
CA LEU A 349 3.68 -0.28 17.59
C LEU A 349 4.86 0.24 16.75
N ILE A 350 4.68 1.30 15.96
CA ILE A 350 5.79 1.95 15.26
C ILE A 350 6.42 2.94 16.24
N ASN A 351 7.36 2.45 17.04
CA ASN A 351 8.15 3.24 17.98
C ASN A 351 9.63 2.85 17.90
N PHE A 352 10.51 3.67 18.45
CA PHE A 352 11.96 3.60 18.29
C PHE A 352 12.69 3.47 19.63
N ASP A 353 11.98 3.16 20.72
CA ASP A 353 12.55 2.84 22.02
C ASP A 353 12.86 1.35 22.09
N ILE A 354 14.09 1.01 21.71
CA ILE A 354 14.54 -0.37 21.55
C ILE A 354 15.33 -0.79 22.80
N LEU A 355 14.95 -1.93 23.39
CA LEU A 355 15.63 -2.48 24.57
C LEU A 355 17.11 -2.71 24.32
N TYR A 356 17.94 -2.52 25.34
CA TYR A 356 19.42 -2.49 25.26
C TYR A 356 20.06 -3.68 24.55
N ARG A 357 19.46 -4.88 24.62
CA ARG A 357 19.96 -6.09 23.97
C ARG A 357 19.59 -6.21 22.48
N ASN A 358 18.65 -5.39 22.02
CA ASN A 358 18.15 -5.42 20.65
C ASN A 358 18.69 -4.23 19.86
N LYS A 359 18.65 -4.34 18.53
CA LYS A 359 19.10 -3.28 17.61
C LYS A 359 18.07 -3.06 16.52
N LEU A 360 17.86 -1.82 16.18
CA LEU A 360 17.11 -1.41 15.00
C LEU A 360 18.00 -0.58 14.09
N THR A 361 18.19 -1.02 12.87
CA THR A 361 18.87 -0.24 11.84
C THR A 361 17.89 0.11 10.73
N ILE A 362 17.75 1.39 10.41
CA ILE A 362 16.87 1.90 9.37
C ILE A 362 17.72 2.42 8.24
N PHE A 363 17.51 1.87 7.04
CA PHE A 363 18.12 2.35 5.80
C PHE A 363 17.08 3.04 4.93
N TYR A 364 17.47 4.11 4.26
CA TYR A 364 16.62 4.83 3.31
C TYR A 364 17.42 5.48 2.21
N GLY A 365 16.79 5.69 1.04
CA GLY A 365 17.39 6.47 -0.04
C GLY A 365 17.29 7.97 0.28
N ASP A 366 18.42 8.63 0.52
CA ASP A 366 18.43 10.06 0.92
C ASP A 366 18.01 10.99 -0.21
N LYS A 367 18.14 10.55 -1.45
CA LYS A 367 17.71 11.28 -2.66
C LYS A 367 16.27 10.95 -3.08
N PHE A 368 15.63 10.00 -2.41
CA PHE A 368 14.23 9.69 -2.64
C PHE A 368 13.36 10.45 -1.64
N LYS A 369 12.73 11.52 -2.13
CA LYS A 369 12.03 12.52 -1.28
C LYS A 369 11.04 11.90 -0.29
N MET A 370 10.27 10.91 -0.72
CA MET A 370 9.26 10.27 0.14
C MET A 370 9.91 9.55 1.32
N ASP A 371 10.96 8.73 1.10
CA ASP A 371 11.66 8.03 2.17
C ASP A 371 12.35 9.00 3.12
N ALA A 372 13.00 10.03 2.58
CA ALA A 372 13.64 11.06 3.39
C ALA A 372 12.64 11.81 4.28
N GLN A 373 11.44 12.11 3.78
CA GLN A 373 10.37 12.73 4.56
C GLN A 373 9.85 11.80 5.66
N GLU A 374 9.61 10.52 5.37
CA GLU A 374 9.19 9.55 6.38
C GLU A 374 10.21 9.42 7.50
N VAL A 375 11.48 9.23 7.14
CA VAL A 375 12.56 9.04 8.13
C VAL A 375 12.86 10.31 8.92
N SER A 376 12.66 11.50 8.35
CA SER A 376 12.85 12.78 9.06
C SER A 376 11.90 12.95 10.25
N THR A 377 10.82 12.20 10.32
CA THR A 377 9.88 12.20 11.46
C THR A 377 10.37 11.38 12.65
N ILE A 378 11.38 10.52 12.45
CA ILE A 378 11.91 9.66 13.49
C ILE A 378 12.82 10.45 14.42
N ARG A 379 12.58 10.30 15.71
CA ARG A 379 13.53 10.71 16.74
C ARG A 379 14.19 9.44 17.26
N PRO A 380 15.46 9.18 16.90
CA PRO A 380 16.17 8.00 17.39
C PRO A 380 16.24 8.04 18.91
N ILE A 381 15.81 6.96 19.52
CA ILE A 381 15.98 6.66 20.94
C ILE A 381 16.92 5.46 21.00
N ASN A 382 17.35 5.07 22.17
CA ASN A 382 18.33 3.99 22.41
C ASN A 382 18.30 2.83 21.40
N ASN A 383 19.48 2.42 20.94
CA ASN A 383 19.70 1.26 20.06
C ASN A 383 19.00 1.32 18.67
N THR A 384 18.60 2.52 18.25
CA THR A 384 18.12 2.78 16.90
C THR A 384 19.16 3.58 16.11
N THR A 385 19.59 3.05 14.97
CA THR A 385 20.54 3.68 14.05
C THR A 385 19.85 3.97 12.73
N ILE A 386 20.00 5.20 12.21
CA ILE A 386 19.45 5.61 10.92
C ILE A 386 20.61 5.84 9.96
N ILE A 387 20.61 5.18 8.83
CA ILE A 387 21.70 5.22 7.84
C ILE A 387 21.11 5.67 6.49
N PRO A 388 21.46 6.89 6.02
CA PRO A 388 21.14 7.33 4.68
C PRO A 388 22.01 6.58 3.66
N LEU A 389 21.40 6.14 2.57
CA LEU A 389 22.09 5.60 1.41
C LEU A 389 22.03 6.64 0.30
N ASN A 390 23.15 6.88 -0.38
CA ASN A 390 23.18 7.72 -1.58
C ASN A 390 22.43 7.01 -2.73
N TYR A 391 21.11 6.98 -2.62
CA TYR A 391 20.22 6.21 -3.48
C TYR A 391 18.92 6.98 -3.75
N SER A 392 18.51 7.02 -5.01
CA SER A 392 17.34 7.78 -5.47
C SER A 392 16.05 6.94 -5.58
N GLY A 393 16.08 5.66 -5.21
CA GLY A 393 14.94 4.76 -5.29
C GLY A 393 14.37 4.37 -3.92
N HIS A 394 13.14 3.88 -3.93
CA HIS A 394 12.46 3.37 -2.73
C HIS A 394 12.99 1.99 -2.28
N GLY A 395 13.67 1.25 -3.14
CA GLY A 395 14.19 -0.10 -2.85
C GLY A 395 15.52 -0.10 -2.12
N SER A 396 15.68 0.57 -0.97
CA SER A 396 16.97 0.70 -0.24
C SER A 396 17.60 -0.62 0.21
N LEU A 397 16.88 -1.74 0.09
CA LEU A 397 17.45 -3.08 0.26
C LEU A 397 18.44 -3.43 -0.85
N ILE A 398 18.23 -2.98 -2.09
CA ILE A 398 19.07 -3.32 -3.25
C ILE A 398 20.54 -2.96 -3.01
N PRO A 399 20.90 -1.72 -2.61
CA PRO A 399 22.29 -1.38 -2.30
C PRO A 399 22.94 -2.24 -1.22
N LEU A 400 22.14 -2.80 -0.30
CA LEU A 400 22.64 -3.64 0.78
C LEU A 400 22.94 -5.09 0.34
N THR A 401 22.37 -5.53 -0.78
CA THR A 401 22.59 -6.87 -1.34
C THR A 401 23.78 -6.95 -2.29
N ILE A 402 24.45 -5.82 -2.54
CA ILE A 402 25.64 -5.72 -3.37
C ILE A 402 26.87 -5.97 -2.52
N PRO A 403 27.89 -6.72 -3.02
CA PRO A 403 29.16 -6.91 -2.32
C PRO A 403 29.82 -5.58 -1.95
N GLU A 404 30.53 -5.53 -0.82
CA GLU A 404 31.17 -4.30 -0.34
C GLU A 404 32.19 -3.71 -1.31
N ASN A 405 32.87 -4.57 -2.05
CA ASN A 405 33.87 -4.19 -3.05
C ASN A 405 33.30 -3.80 -4.42
N LYS A 406 31.96 -3.73 -4.56
CA LYS A 406 31.27 -3.37 -5.79
C LYS A 406 30.47 -2.08 -5.60
N SER A 407 30.39 -1.29 -6.66
CA SER A 407 29.57 -0.10 -6.68
C SER A 407 28.16 -0.39 -7.25
N PHE A 408 27.17 0.38 -6.80
CA PHE A 408 25.83 0.31 -7.39
C PHE A 408 25.83 0.73 -8.86
N ASP A 409 26.75 1.62 -9.24
CA ASP A 409 26.85 2.12 -10.61
C ASP A 409 27.28 1.04 -11.61
N GLU A 410 28.09 0.05 -11.18
CA GLU A 410 28.42 -1.11 -12.02
C GLU A 410 27.19 -1.95 -12.34
N LEU A 411 26.31 -2.13 -11.37
CA LEU A 411 25.01 -2.80 -11.59
C LEU A 411 24.07 -1.96 -12.44
N LYS A 412 24.03 -0.65 -12.23
CA LYS A 412 23.18 0.28 -12.99
C LYS A 412 23.49 0.20 -14.49
N GLN A 413 24.76 0.11 -14.89
CA GLN A 413 25.14 -0.10 -16.29
C GLN A 413 24.62 -1.42 -16.87
N LYS A 414 24.63 -2.50 -16.08
CA LYS A 414 24.16 -3.82 -16.49
C LYS A 414 22.65 -3.89 -16.55
N TYR A 415 21.96 -3.20 -15.64
CA TYR A 415 20.51 -3.12 -15.52
C TYR A 415 19.89 -1.91 -16.24
N SER A 416 20.66 -1.14 -17.02
CA SER A 416 20.15 0.01 -17.78
C SER A 416 18.96 -0.35 -18.70
N LYS A 417 18.82 -1.62 -19.08
CA LYS A 417 17.66 -2.13 -19.81
C LYS A 417 16.41 -2.34 -18.93
N LEU A 418 16.55 -2.32 -17.60
CA LEU A 418 15.46 -2.53 -16.66
C LEU A 418 14.85 -1.23 -16.12
N GLU A 419 15.28 -0.06 -16.66
CA GLU A 419 14.84 1.25 -16.18
C GLU A 419 14.80 1.31 -14.63
N ILE A 420 15.90 0.87 -13.99
CA ILE A 420 16.10 1.05 -12.54
C ILE A 420 16.22 2.56 -12.23
N ASP A 421 16.04 3.38 -13.22
CA ASP A 421 15.96 4.81 -13.08
C ASP A 421 14.69 5.20 -12.34
N THR A 422 14.86 5.33 -11.02
CA THR A 422 14.23 6.36 -10.18
C THR A 422 12.72 6.37 -10.07
N ASP A 423 11.96 5.69 -10.88
CA ASP A 423 10.52 5.69 -10.74
C ASP A 423 10.04 4.45 -9.95
N PHE A 424 9.46 4.67 -8.77
CA PHE A 424 8.84 3.64 -7.94
C PHE A 424 7.85 2.75 -8.75
N GLN A 425 7.31 3.27 -9.86
CA GLN A 425 6.44 2.53 -10.77
C GLN A 425 7.21 1.50 -11.61
N ALA A 426 8.48 1.73 -11.93
CA ALA A 426 9.34 0.79 -12.65
C ALA A 426 9.81 -0.36 -11.73
N LEU A 427 9.97 -0.11 -10.42
CA LEU A 427 10.15 -1.14 -9.39
C LEU A 427 8.82 -1.80 -8.99
N GLY A 428 7.77 -1.63 -9.81
CA GLY A 428 6.43 -2.14 -9.53
C GLY A 428 6.45 -3.52 -8.90
N GLY A 429 6.08 -3.57 -7.66
CA GLY A 429 5.81 -4.64 -6.69
C GLY A 429 6.30 -6.07 -6.92
N ASN A 430 6.54 -6.48 -8.14
CA ASN A 430 6.98 -7.82 -8.50
C ASN A 430 8.50 -7.95 -8.66
N ASN A 431 9.23 -6.84 -8.73
CA ASN A 431 10.60 -6.87 -9.20
C ASN A 431 11.67 -6.89 -8.12
N LEU A 432 11.39 -6.44 -6.87
CA LEU A 432 12.45 -6.39 -5.85
C LEU A 432 13.02 -7.78 -5.53
N SER A 433 12.18 -8.79 -5.34
CA SER A 433 12.67 -10.13 -5.05
C SER A 433 13.40 -10.74 -6.25
N SER A 434 12.93 -10.52 -7.48
CA SER A 434 13.61 -11.00 -8.69
C SER A 434 14.93 -10.28 -8.93
N ILE A 435 15.00 -8.96 -8.71
CA ILE A 435 16.26 -8.19 -8.81
C ILE A 435 17.26 -8.68 -7.75
N VAL A 436 16.83 -8.87 -6.51
CA VAL A 436 17.70 -9.39 -5.45
C VAL A 436 18.18 -10.79 -5.78
N ASP A 437 17.31 -11.68 -6.26
CA ASP A 437 17.68 -13.04 -6.68
C ASP A 437 18.66 -13.01 -7.88
N GLU A 438 18.49 -12.12 -8.83
CA GLU A 438 19.39 -11.94 -9.98
C GLU A 438 20.77 -11.40 -9.54
N ILE A 439 20.83 -10.49 -8.56
CA ILE A 439 22.09 -10.05 -7.96
C ILE A 439 22.83 -11.23 -7.34
N PHE A 440 22.14 -12.13 -6.65
CA PHE A 440 22.76 -13.34 -6.12
C PHE A 440 23.28 -14.28 -7.19
N GLU A 441 22.59 -14.41 -8.31
CA GLU A 441 23.06 -15.19 -9.46
C GLU A 441 24.32 -14.59 -10.09
N ILE A 442 24.37 -13.25 -10.22
CA ILE A 442 25.53 -12.54 -10.78
C ILE A 442 26.76 -12.66 -9.91
N TYR A 443 26.62 -12.54 -8.61
CA TYR A 443 27.76 -12.50 -7.68
C TYR A 443 28.01 -13.83 -6.96
N SER A 444 27.30 -14.90 -7.34
CA SER A 444 27.50 -16.24 -6.76
C SER A 444 27.48 -16.22 -5.23
N ASN A 445 26.44 -15.64 -4.63
CA ASN A 445 26.25 -15.51 -3.20
C ASN A 445 27.27 -14.54 -2.54
N PRO A 446 27.15 -13.26 -2.81
CA PRO A 446 28.08 -12.23 -2.33
C PRO A 446 28.11 -12.13 -0.80
N ASP A 447 29.26 -11.76 -0.26
CA ASP A 447 29.37 -11.27 1.11
C ASP A 447 28.72 -9.88 1.17
N MET A 448 27.49 -9.83 1.67
CA MET A 448 26.65 -8.64 1.57
C MET A 448 26.95 -7.64 2.68
N ARG A 449 26.89 -6.36 2.33
CA ARG A 449 26.91 -5.24 3.31
C ARG A 449 25.89 -5.44 4.44
N LEU A 450 24.78 -6.09 4.11
CA LEU A 450 23.72 -6.43 5.07
C LEU A 450 24.23 -7.26 6.26
N HIS A 451 25.21 -8.14 6.06
CA HIS A 451 25.70 -9.06 7.08
C HIS A 451 26.11 -8.38 8.40
N LYS A 452 26.68 -7.18 8.32
CA LYS A 452 27.12 -6.40 9.48
C LYS A 452 26.01 -5.96 10.43
N PHE A 453 24.77 -6.01 9.98
CA PHE A 453 23.59 -5.52 10.71
C PHE A 453 22.71 -6.64 11.25
N LEU A 454 23.05 -7.89 10.95
CA LEU A 454 22.36 -9.09 11.42
C LEU A 454 23.02 -9.63 12.69
N CYS A 455 22.27 -10.42 13.47
CA CYS A 455 22.79 -11.06 14.69
C CYS A 455 23.57 -12.34 14.37
#